data_3e9aa0ad4ae9685aa6cfb9ccbd596c6f
#
_entry.id   3e9aa0ad4ae9685aa6cfb9ccbd596c6f
#
_cell.length_a   1.000
_cell.length_b   1.000
_cell.length_c   1.000
_cell.angle_alpha   90.00
_cell.angle_beta   90.00
_cell.angle_gamma   90.00
#
_symmetry.space_group_name_H-M   'P 1'
#
loop_
_entity.id
_entity.type
_entity.pdbx_description
1 polymer ?
#
loop_
_entity_poly.entity_id
_entity_poly.type
_entity_poly.pdbx_seq_one_letter_code
_entity_poly.pdbx_strand_id
1 'polypeptide(L)'
;MKRMNVFPLLALLFSTSFLMINCRHEFDTAPGNGTDTGTTPTQSQSCNADTVYFATEILPMINSNCATTGCHDALTRKEGVELTSYSKIMGYVKPFNPGNSKLYKECIKSGGERMPPPPMPALTQAQLSKMIIWINQGALNNACSGSCDSTIFTYGAAVAPLMTTFCKGCHNPASLGGGIDLSTYTAVKATAGGKLLGSMKHTAGISAMPKGSNKLSDCQIRQVEKWIQSGTPNN
;
A
#
# COMPACT_ATOMS: atom_id res chain seq x y z
N MET A 1 52.01 -26.06 -57.28
CA MET A 1 52.82 -27.22 -56.85
C MET A 1 52.57 -27.51 -55.40
N LYS A 2 52.09 -28.76 -55.12
CA LYS A 2 52.27 -29.55 -53.88
C LYS A 2 51.80 -28.91 -52.54
N ARG A 3 51.11 -29.53 -51.63
CA ARG A 3 50.64 -30.95 -51.48
C ARG A 3 49.46 -30.95 -50.55
N MET A 4 48.44 -31.74 -50.80
CA MET A 4 47.45 -32.25 -49.91
C MET A 4 48.11 -33.10 -48.83
N ASN A 5 47.67 -32.91 -47.58
CA ASN A 5 47.80 -33.96 -46.57
C ASN A 5 46.42 -34.11 -45.84
N VAL A 6 45.85 -35.24 -46.16
CA VAL A 6 44.70 -35.87 -45.55
C VAL A 6 45.21 -36.67 -44.36
N PHE A 7 44.67 -36.50 -43.18
CA PHE A 7 44.75 -37.47 -42.07
C PHE A 7 43.40 -37.58 -41.35
N PRO A 8 43.08 -38.75 -40.85
CA PRO A 8 41.73 -39.25 -40.83
C PRO A 8 41.05 -39.12 -39.45
N LEU A 9 39.75 -39.30 -39.55
CA LEU A 9 38.77 -39.64 -38.50
C LEU A 9 39.32 -40.33 -37.25
N LEU A 10 39.02 -39.84 -36.09
CA LEU A 10 38.75 -40.69 -34.92
C LEU A 10 37.51 -40.15 -34.18
N ALA A 11 36.43 -40.88 -34.40
CA ALA A 11 35.16 -40.66 -33.68
C ALA A 11 35.33 -41.19 -32.26
N LEU A 12 35.18 -40.30 -31.27
CA LEU A 12 34.98 -40.69 -29.88
C LEU A 12 33.58 -40.24 -29.47
N LEU A 13 32.67 -41.22 -29.48
CA LEU A 13 31.33 -41.14 -28.89
C LEU A 13 31.46 -41.08 -27.37
N PHE A 14 31.32 -39.90 -26.81
CA PHE A 14 31.05 -39.74 -25.38
C PHE A 14 29.53 -39.60 -25.19
N SER A 15 28.91 -40.72 -24.88
CA SER A 15 27.53 -40.80 -24.39
C SER A 15 27.50 -40.24 -22.95
N THR A 16 27.17 -38.97 -22.76
CA THR A 16 26.83 -38.43 -21.47
C THR A 16 25.32 -38.58 -21.25
N SER A 17 24.99 -39.62 -20.49
CA SER A 17 23.64 -39.83 -19.96
C SER A 17 23.26 -38.69 -19.00
N PHE A 18 22.43 -37.76 -19.46
CA PHE A 18 21.91 -36.67 -18.66
C PHE A 18 20.73 -37.23 -17.82
N LEU A 19 21.01 -37.53 -16.55
CA LEU A 19 19.97 -37.89 -15.58
C LEU A 19 19.14 -36.64 -15.28
N MET A 20 17.98 -36.53 -15.92
CA MET A 20 16.93 -35.58 -15.58
C MET A 20 16.31 -36.03 -14.24
N ILE A 21 16.70 -35.37 -13.15
CA ILE A 21 15.98 -35.47 -11.87
C ILE A 21 14.73 -34.61 -12.00
N ASN A 22 13.63 -35.23 -12.41
CA ASN A 22 12.31 -34.63 -12.33
C ASN A 22 11.85 -34.66 -10.87
N CYS A 23 11.89 -33.51 -10.19
CA CYS A 23 11.09 -33.31 -8.99
C CYS A 23 9.60 -33.28 -9.39
N ARG A 24 8.94 -34.43 -9.33
CA ARG A 24 7.49 -34.48 -9.38
C ARG A 24 6.96 -34.17 -7.99
N HIS A 25 6.26 -33.05 -7.85
CA HIS A 25 5.33 -32.83 -6.76
C HIS A 25 4.12 -33.74 -7.05
N GLU A 26 4.02 -34.86 -6.35
CA GLU A 26 2.82 -35.68 -6.38
C GLU A 26 1.78 -35.02 -5.46
N PHE A 27 0.64 -34.64 -6.05
CA PHE A 27 -0.57 -34.35 -5.30
C PHE A 27 -1.18 -35.71 -4.91
N ASP A 28 -1.14 -36.03 -3.63
CA ASP A 28 -1.89 -37.16 -3.06
C ASP A 28 -3.38 -36.93 -3.24
N THR A 29 -3.97 -37.59 -4.24
CA THR A 29 -5.43 -37.70 -4.36
C THR A 29 -5.86 -38.99 -3.65
N ALA A 30 -6.24 -38.85 -2.39
CA ALA A 30 -7.01 -39.92 -1.71
C ALA A 30 -8.47 -39.81 -2.13
N PRO A 31 -9.15 -40.94 -2.48
CA PRO A 31 -10.56 -40.93 -2.79
C PRO A 31 -11.37 -41.01 -1.47
N GLY A 32 -11.94 -39.88 -1.07
CA GLY A 32 -12.87 -39.77 0.03
C GLY A 32 -14.22 -39.29 -0.45
N ASN A 33 -15.19 -40.19 -0.50
CA ASN A 33 -16.60 -39.89 -0.76
C ASN A 33 -17.16 -39.12 0.44
N GLY A 34 -17.54 -37.87 0.28
CA GLY A 34 -18.19 -37.06 1.32
C GLY A 34 -18.85 -35.85 0.69
N THR A 35 -20.17 -35.86 0.69
CA THR A 35 -21.04 -34.70 0.44
C THR A 35 -20.66 -33.60 1.40
N ASP A 36 -19.98 -32.57 0.90
CA ASP A 36 -19.63 -31.40 1.70
C ASP A 36 -20.29 -30.15 1.13
N THR A 37 -21.22 -29.64 1.92
CA THR A 37 -21.87 -28.35 1.80
C THR A 37 -20.81 -27.30 1.95
N GLY A 38 -20.61 -26.53 0.86
CA GLY A 38 -19.56 -25.51 0.72
C GLY A 38 -19.46 -24.53 1.87
N THR A 39 -18.39 -24.68 2.62
CA THR A 39 -17.81 -23.60 3.41
C THR A 39 -16.35 -23.48 2.94
N THR A 40 -16.11 -22.56 2.04
CA THR A 40 -14.74 -22.17 1.68
C THR A 40 -14.08 -21.65 2.96
N PRO A 41 -13.03 -22.29 3.49
CA PRO A 41 -12.25 -21.67 4.55
C PRO A 41 -11.54 -20.47 3.93
N THR A 42 -11.99 -19.27 4.26
CA THR A 42 -11.22 -18.06 4.09
C THR A 42 -9.96 -18.23 4.93
N GLN A 43 -8.89 -18.73 4.35
CA GLN A 43 -7.58 -18.65 4.94
C GLN A 43 -7.29 -17.15 5.09
N SER A 44 -7.43 -16.67 6.30
CA SER A 44 -6.89 -15.40 6.75
C SER A 44 -5.38 -15.51 6.59
N GLN A 45 -4.85 -15.12 5.43
CA GLN A 45 -3.42 -15.02 5.23
C GLN A 45 -2.93 -13.99 6.25
N SER A 46 -2.20 -14.47 7.25
CA SER A 46 -1.55 -13.59 8.22
C SER A 46 -0.59 -12.69 7.45
N CYS A 47 -0.77 -11.38 7.60
CA CYS A 47 0.10 -10.40 6.96
C CYS A 47 1.50 -10.53 7.54
N ASN A 48 2.51 -10.52 6.68
CA ASN A 48 3.89 -10.48 7.13
C ASN A 48 4.18 -9.04 7.64
N ALA A 49 4.66 -8.94 8.88
CA ALA A 49 4.95 -7.66 9.54
C ALA A 49 6.07 -6.87 8.82
N ASP A 50 6.98 -7.57 8.15
CA ASP A 50 8.11 -6.96 7.43
C ASP A 50 7.75 -6.55 6.00
N THR A 51 6.51 -6.82 5.56
CA THR A 51 6.04 -6.49 4.21
C THR A 51 5.19 -5.22 4.23
N VAL A 52 5.56 -4.24 3.41
CA VAL A 52 4.72 -3.07 3.13
C VAL A 52 3.78 -3.41 1.97
N TYR A 53 2.50 -3.23 2.19
CA TYR A 53 1.45 -3.58 1.24
C TYR A 53 0.97 -2.35 0.47
N PHE A 54 0.95 -2.47 -0.86
CA PHE A 54 0.54 -1.36 -1.73
C PHE A 54 -0.90 -0.91 -1.45
N ALA A 55 -1.84 -1.83 -1.44
CA ALA A 55 -3.27 -1.50 -1.38
C ALA A 55 -3.70 -0.89 -0.03
N THR A 56 -3.07 -1.29 1.06
CA THR A 56 -3.46 -0.89 2.42
C THR A 56 -2.58 0.18 3.04
N GLU A 57 -1.38 0.43 2.49
CA GLU A 57 -0.43 1.37 3.07
C GLU A 57 0.07 2.43 2.09
N ILE A 58 0.52 2.03 0.89
CA ILE A 58 1.12 2.95 -0.08
C ILE A 58 0.05 3.75 -0.84
N LEU A 59 -0.93 3.07 -1.45
CA LEU A 59 -1.97 3.74 -2.23
C LEU A 59 -2.78 4.75 -1.40
N PRO A 60 -3.25 4.42 -0.17
CA PRO A 60 -3.93 5.40 0.67
C PRO A 60 -3.05 6.60 1.04
N MET A 61 -1.77 6.37 1.34
CA MET A 61 -0.81 7.42 1.62
C MET A 61 -0.62 8.35 0.41
N ILE A 62 -0.48 7.80 -0.79
CA ILE A 62 -0.35 8.59 -2.03
C ILE A 62 -1.64 9.34 -2.32
N ASN A 63 -2.80 8.70 -2.19
CA ASN A 63 -4.10 9.35 -2.43
C ASN A 63 -4.31 10.54 -1.50
N SER A 64 -3.97 10.41 -0.22
CA SER A 64 -4.18 11.49 0.75
C SER A 64 -3.17 12.63 0.66
N ASN A 65 -1.97 12.40 0.13
CA ASN A 65 -0.91 13.41 0.10
C ASN A 65 -0.57 13.94 -1.30
N CYS A 66 -0.83 13.16 -2.35
CA CYS A 66 -0.39 13.47 -3.71
C CYS A 66 -1.55 13.55 -4.71
N ALA A 67 -2.46 12.57 -4.69
CA ALA A 67 -3.58 12.48 -5.64
C ALA A 67 -4.85 13.22 -5.14
N THR A 68 -4.66 14.30 -4.40
CA THR A 68 -5.73 15.18 -3.94
C THR A 68 -6.26 16.04 -5.07
N THR A 69 -7.50 16.53 -4.94
CA THR A 69 -8.13 17.44 -5.91
C THR A 69 -7.26 18.67 -6.15
N GLY A 70 -7.00 18.98 -7.39
CA GLY A 70 -6.12 20.08 -7.79
C GLY A 70 -4.64 19.71 -7.91
N CYS A 71 -4.28 18.44 -7.64
CA CYS A 71 -2.93 17.94 -7.72
C CYS A 71 -2.83 16.78 -8.74
N HIS A 72 -2.46 15.59 -8.31
CA HIS A 72 -2.24 14.43 -9.17
C HIS A 72 -3.42 13.45 -9.18
N ASP A 73 -4.64 13.98 -9.01
CA ASP A 73 -5.90 13.24 -9.15
C ASP A 73 -6.23 12.94 -10.61
N ALA A 74 -7.26 12.10 -10.84
CA ALA A 74 -7.65 11.66 -12.18
C ALA A 74 -8.19 12.79 -13.08
N LEU A 75 -8.67 13.90 -12.51
CA LEU A 75 -9.22 15.04 -13.26
C LEU A 75 -8.16 16.08 -13.53
N THR A 76 -7.44 16.54 -12.50
CA THR A 76 -6.48 17.65 -12.60
C THR A 76 -5.20 17.22 -13.30
N ARG A 77 -4.61 16.08 -12.93
CA ARG A 77 -3.36 15.56 -13.50
C ARG A 77 -2.30 16.65 -13.62
N LYS A 78 -2.04 17.38 -12.53
CA LYS A 78 -1.10 18.50 -12.57
C LYS A 78 0.22 18.07 -13.21
N GLU A 79 0.70 18.85 -14.19
CA GLU A 79 1.89 18.52 -15.01
C GLU A 79 1.79 17.17 -15.75
N GLY A 80 0.56 16.71 -16.06
CA GLY A 80 0.32 15.43 -16.74
C GLY A 80 0.49 14.20 -15.84
N VAL A 81 0.74 14.38 -14.55
CA VAL A 81 0.98 13.31 -13.59
C VAL A 81 -0.33 12.88 -12.91
N GLU A 82 -0.64 11.59 -13.00
CA GLU A 82 -1.76 10.95 -12.29
C GLU A 82 -1.22 9.89 -11.33
N LEU A 83 -1.65 9.91 -10.06
CA LEU A 83 -1.16 9.00 -9.02
C LEU A 83 -2.30 8.25 -8.30
N THR A 84 -3.39 7.93 -9.01
CA THR A 84 -4.62 7.36 -8.43
C THR A 84 -4.66 5.83 -8.44
N SER A 85 -3.75 5.16 -9.15
CA SER A 85 -3.73 3.71 -9.26
C SER A 85 -2.32 3.14 -9.35
N TYR A 86 -2.19 1.84 -9.08
CA TYR A 86 -0.90 1.16 -9.17
C TYR A 86 -0.21 1.39 -10.54
N SER A 87 -0.92 1.17 -11.63
CA SER A 87 -0.36 1.31 -12.98
C SER A 87 0.14 2.74 -13.27
N LYS A 88 -0.57 3.75 -12.78
CA LYS A 88 -0.19 5.16 -12.94
C LYS A 88 1.04 5.50 -12.09
N ILE A 89 1.08 5.02 -10.84
CA ILE A 89 2.19 5.24 -9.91
C ILE A 89 3.47 4.56 -10.42
N MET A 90 3.38 3.36 -10.99
CA MET A 90 4.53 2.61 -11.51
C MET A 90 5.28 3.31 -12.63
N GLY A 91 4.68 4.26 -13.33
CA GLY A 91 5.37 5.13 -14.28
C GLY A 91 6.48 6.00 -13.65
N TYR A 92 6.44 6.16 -12.33
CA TYR A 92 7.38 7.00 -11.55
C TYR A 92 8.23 6.20 -10.57
N VAL A 93 8.16 4.86 -10.62
CA VAL A 93 8.86 3.96 -9.70
C VAL A 93 9.80 3.04 -10.47
N LYS A 94 10.98 2.83 -9.91
CA LYS A 94 11.93 1.81 -10.35
C LYS A 94 12.00 0.75 -9.26
N PRO A 95 11.41 -0.43 -9.45
CA PRO A 95 11.47 -1.51 -8.47
C PRO A 95 12.89 -1.78 -8.01
N PHE A 96 13.07 -2.07 -6.72
CA PHE A 96 14.36 -2.32 -6.04
C PHE A 96 15.32 -1.12 -6.02
N ASN A 97 14.89 0.07 -6.51
CA ASN A 97 15.78 1.22 -6.60
C ASN A 97 15.07 2.53 -6.22
N PRO A 98 14.94 2.84 -4.92
CA PRO A 98 14.34 4.09 -4.44
C PRO A 98 15.07 5.33 -4.96
N GLY A 99 16.41 5.30 -5.00
CA GLY A 99 17.24 6.42 -5.44
C GLY A 99 17.04 6.82 -6.91
N ASN A 100 16.52 5.91 -7.76
CA ASN A 100 16.15 6.18 -9.15
C ASN A 100 14.63 6.22 -9.38
N SER A 101 13.84 6.12 -8.32
CA SER A 101 12.38 6.27 -8.38
C SER A 101 12.00 7.75 -8.28
N LYS A 102 11.44 8.31 -9.36
CA LYS A 102 11.04 9.74 -9.41
C LYS A 102 10.06 10.05 -8.29
N LEU A 103 9.10 9.16 -8.03
CA LEU A 103 8.13 9.31 -6.94
C LEU A 103 8.81 9.63 -5.60
N TYR A 104 9.82 8.85 -5.20
CA TYR A 104 10.56 9.07 -3.96
C TYR A 104 11.43 10.33 -4.02
N LYS A 105 12.13 10.53 -5.12
CA LYS A 105 13.03 11.70 -5.30
C LYS A 105 12.31 13.03 -5.15
N GLU A 106 11.10 13.15 -5.70
CA GLU A 106 10.31 14.37 -5.59
C GLU A 106 9.90 14.66 -4.13
N CYS A 107 9.68 13.61 -3.32
CA CYS A 107 9.28 13.78 -1.93
C CYS A 107 10.42 14.24 -1.00
N ILE A 108 11.68 13.97 -1.36
CA ILE A 108 12.86 14.31 -0.54
C ILE A 108 13.57 15.58 -0.96
N LYS A 109 13.11 16.27 -2.01
CA LYS A 109 13.60 17.60 -2.38
C LYS A 109 13.35 18.61 -1.26
N SER A 110 14.03 19.72 -1.30
CA SER A 110 13.87 20.82 -0.36
C SER A 110 13.14 22.03 -0.99
N GLY A 111 12.63 22.91 -0.15
CA GLY A 111 12.01 24.14 -0.59
C GLY A 111 10.75 23.93 -1.42
N GLY A 112 10.54 24.79 -2.40
CA GLY A 112 9.34 24.78 -3.27
C GLY A 112 9.27 23.64 -4.27
N GLU A 113 10.37 22.93 -4.49
CA GLU A 113 10.44 21.84 -5.46
C GLU A 113 10.02 20.49 -4.88
N ARG A 114 9.90 20.35 -3.55
CA ARG A 114 9.47 19.10 -2.95
C ARG A 114 8.00 18.81 -3.23
N MET A 115 7.66 17.54 -3.20
CA MET A 115 6.26 17.07 -3.22
C MET A 115 5.87 16.42 -1.88
N PRO A 116 4.67 16.75 -1.33
CA PRO A 116 3.79 17.85 -1.71
C PRO A 116 4.47 19.22 -1.53
N PRO A 117 4.14 20.23 -2.39
CA PRO A 117 4.78 21.54 -2.30
C PRO A 117 4.27 22.34 -1.08
N PRO A 118 5.08 23.24 -0.52
CA PRO A 118 4.59 24.19 0.49
C PRO A 118 3.35 24.97 -0.02
N PRO A 119 2.38 25.29 0.83
CA PRO A 119 2.37 25.12 2.29
C PRO A 119 1.96 23.71 2.77
N MET A 120 1.69 22.75 1.86
CA MET A 120 1.33 21.40 2.24
C MET A 120 2.45 20.72 3.05
N PRO A 121 2.10 19.92 4.10
CA PRO A 121 3.11 19.23 4.89
C PRO A 121 3.96 18.29 4.04
N ALA A 122 5.24 18.20 4.35
CA ALA A 122 6.10 17.15 3.80
C ALA A 122 5.63 15.77 4.28
N LEU A 123 5.93 14.72 3.52
CA LEU A 123 5.78 13.37 4.02
C LEU A 123 6.65 13.18 5.27
N THR A 124 6.10 12.50 6.27
CA THR A 124 6.83 12.15 7.48
C THR A 124 7.93 11.14 7.18
N GLN A 125 8.94 11.06 8.05
CA GLN A 125 9.99 10.05 7.91
C GLN A 125 9.42 8.63 7.88
N ALA A 126 8.38 8.35 8.66
CA ALA A 126 7.69 7.04 8.63
C ALA A 126 7.05 6.74 7.27
N GLN A 127 6.43 7.73 6.63
CA GLN A 127 5.84 7.58 5.29
C GLN A 127 6.92 7.36 4.22
N LEU A 128 8.01 8.13 4.29
CA LEU A 128 9.16 7.95 3.39
C LEU A 128 9.80 6.58 3.56
N SER A 129 9.98 6.11 4.81
CA SER A 129 10.52 4.78 5.09
C SER A 129 9.63 3.67 4.52
N LYS A 130 8.31 3.77 4.66
CA LYS A 130 7.37 2.82 4.05
C LYS A 130 7.50 2.79 2.52
N MET A 131 7.63 3.95 1.88
CA MET A 131 7.83 4.03 0.43
C MET A 131 9.14 3.36 0.00
N ILE A 132 10.24 3.59 0.74
CA ILE A 132 11.53 2.95 0.49
C ILE A 132 11.42 1.43 0.62
N ILE A 133 10.81 0.93 1.70
CA ILE A 133 10.65 -0.51 1.94
C ILE A 133 9.84 -1.14 0.81
N TRP A 134 8.70 -0.57 0.44
CA TRP A 134 7.88 -1.05 -0.66
C TRP A 134 8.63 -1.11 -1.99
N ILE A 135 9.38 -0.05 -2.33
CA ILE A 135 10.17 -0.02 -3.56
C ILE A 135 11.27 -1.09 -3.53
N ASN A 136 11.97 -1.27 -2.40
CA ASN A 136 13.00 -2.30 -2.23
C ASN A 136 12.43 -3.72 -2.26
N GLN A 137 11.16 -3.90 -1.92
CA GLN A 137 10.43 -5.17 -2.04
C GLN A 137 9.92 -5.44 -3.47
N GLY A 138 10.35 -4.65 -4.46
CA GLY A 138 9.96 -4.80 -5.85
C GLY A 138 8.74 -3.97 -6.25
N ALA A 139 8.27 -3.08 -5.40
CA ALA A 139 7.11 -2.22 -5.64
C ALA A 139 5.86 -3.01 -6.05
N LEU A 140 5.57 -4.12 -5.37
CA LEU A 140 4.51 -5.06 -5.74
C LEU A 140 3.11 -4.46 -5.58
N ASN A 141 2.18 -4.88 -6.45
CA ASN A 141 0.74 -4.60 -6.30
C ASN A 141 0.11 -5.63 -5.36
N ASN A 142 0.45 -5.54 -4.10
CA ASN A 142 0.04 -6.48 -3.08
C ASN A 142 -0.99 -5.87 -2.12
N ALA A 143 -1.77 -6.74 -1.50
CA ALA A 143 -2.75 -6.39 -0.48
C ALA A 143 -2.64 -7.37 0.68
N CYS A 144 -2.93 -6.88 1.88
CA CYS A 144 -3.17 -7.73 3.02
C CYS A 144 -4.41 -7.26 3.77
N SER A 145 -5.36 -8.13 3.92
CA SER A 145 -6.62 -7.85 4.62
C SER A 145 -6.61 -8.24 6.10
N GLY A 146 -5.55 -8.91 6.57
CA GLY A 146 -5.47 -9.52 7.90
C GLY A 146 -4.62 -8.80 8.95
N SER A 147 -4.00 -7.64 8.62
CA SER A 147 -3.04 -6.98 9.54
C SER A 147 -3.65 -6.07 10.62
N CYS A 148 -4.97 -5.87 10.59
CA CYS A 148 -5.62 -5.03 11.58
C CYS A 148 -6.12 -5.87 12.77
N ASP A 149 -5.67 -5.53 13.97
CA ASP A 149 -6.19 -6.06 15.23
C ASP A 149 -7.11 -5.03 15.90
N SER A 150 -8.42 -5.29 15.91
CA SER A 150 -9.39 -4.38 16.53
C SER A 150 -9.38 -4.41 18.07
N THR A 151 -8.53 -5.20 18.70
CA THR A 151 -8.27 -5.11 20.15
C THR A 151 -7.31 -3.97 20.47
N ILE A 152 -6.47 -3.55 19.52
CA ILE A 152 -5.59 -2.39 19.60
C ILE A 152 -6.37 -1.17 19.11
N PHE A 153 -6.83 -0.31 20.02
CA PHE A 153 -7.65 0.85 19.68
C PHE A 153 -7.26 2.14 20.42
N THR A 154 -6.03 2.21 20.96
CA THR A 154 -5.50 3.44 21.57
C THR A 154 -5.27 4.51 20.51
N TYR A 155 -5.27 5.79 20.94
CA TYR A 155 -5.02 6.89 20.02
C TYR A 155 -3.66 6.73 19.34
N GLY A 156 -2.59 6.50 20.12
CA GLY A 156 -1.23 6.43 19.59
C GLY A 156 -0.98 5.22 18.70
N ALA A 157 -1.49 4.03 19.09
CA ALA A 157 -1.20 2.80 18.36
C ALA A 157 -2.11 2.53 17.15
N ALA A 158 -3.34 3.06 17.16
CA ALA A 158 -4.31 2.79 16.10
C ALA A 158 -4.83 4.06 15.41
N VAL A 159 -5.40 5.00 16.15
CA VAL A 159 -6.12 6.12 15.55
C VAL A 159 -5.20 7.11 14.86
N ALA A 160 -4.12 7.54 15.50
CA ALA A 160 -3.17 8.50 14.91
C ALA A 160 -2.49 7.96 13.63
N PRO A 161 -2.04 6.69 13.55
CA PRO A 161 -1.58 6.09 12.30
C PRO A 161 -2.63 6.09 11.19
N LEU A 162 -3.90 5.78 11.50
CA LEU A 162 -4.99 5.84 10.53
C LEU A 162 -5.21 7.26 10.02
N MET A 163 -5.27 8.25 10.92
CA MET A 163 -5.39 9.66 10.53
C MET A 163 -4.23 10.09 9.63
N THR A 164 -3.02 9.69 9.95
CA THR A 164 -1.81 10.03 9.17
C THR A 164 -1.84 9.42 7.78
N THR A 165 -2.30 8.17 7.66
CA THR A 165 -2.31 7.45 6.39
C THR A 165 -3.44 7.89 5.47
N PHE A 166 -4.65 8.11 6.03
CA PHE A 166 -5.87 8.25 5.22
C PHE A 166 -6.47 9.66 5.23
N CYS A 167 -6.14 10.52 6.19
CA CYS A 167 -6.90 11.75 6.43
C CYS A 167 -6.07 13.04 6.37
N LYS A 168 -4.92 13.08 7.07
CA LYS A 168 -4.12 14.31 7.28
C LYS A 168 -3.63 14.96 5.98
N GLY A 169 -3.48 14.22 4.88
CA GLY A 169 -3.09 14.79 3.60
C GLY A 169 -4.05 15.88 3.12
N CYS A 170 -5.36 15.69 3.36
CA CYS A 170 -6.40 16.67 3.01
C CYS A 170 -6.87 17.49 4.22
N HIS A 171 -6.92 16.88 5.42
CA HIS A 171 -7.45 17.47 6.64
C HIS A 171 -6.30 17.95 7.55
N ASN A 172 -5.65 19.04 7.16
CA ASN A 172 -4.55 19.67 7.87
C ASN A 172 -4.67 21.21 7.77
N PRO A 173 -3.96 21.99 8.60
CA PRO A 173 -4.07 23.45 8.63
C PRO A 173 -3.83 24.15 7.28
N ALA A 174 -3.03 23.55 6.38
CA ALA A 174 -2.74 24.13 5.06
C ALA A 174 -3.85 23.87 4.04
N SER A 175 -4.61 22.77 4.17
CA SER A 175 -5.65 22.34 3.23
C SER A 175 -7.05 22.53 3.78
N LEU A 176 -7.28 22.23 5.05
CA LEU A 176 -8.58 22.28 5.75
C LEU A 176 -9.73 21.66 4.92
N GLY A 177 -9.52 20.45 4.39
CA GLY A 177 -10.51 19.77 3.58
C GLY A 177 -11.89 19.77 4.24
N GLY A 178 -12.87 20.43 3.63
CA GLY A 178 -14.19 20.64 4.22
C GLY A 178 -14.19 21.44 5.53
N GLY A 179 -13.17 22.29 5.79
CA GLY A 179 -13.02 23.07 7.01
C GLY A 179 -12.57 22.26 8.23
N ILE A 180 -12.08 21.02 8.03
CA ILE A 180 -11.74 20.11 9.13
C ILE A 180 -10.22 19.89 9.17
N ASP A 181 -9.65 20.02 10.38
CA ASP A 181 -8.29 19.60 10.70
C ASP A 181 -8.32 18.25 11.43
N LEU A 182 -7.45 17.31 11.03
CA LEU A 182 -7.24 16.01 11.69
C LEU A 182 -5.75 15.78 11.99
N SER A 183 -4.96 16.85 12.06
CA SER A 183 -3.51 16.77 12.22
C SER A 183 -3.04 16.50 13.65
N THR A 184 -3.86 16.83 14.65
CA THR A 184 -3.51 16.69 16.07
C THR A 184 -4.55 15.87 16.83
N TYR A 185 -4.16 15.31 17.98
CA TYR A 185 -5.10 14.63 18.89
C TYR A 185 -6.32 15.49 19.22
N THR A 186 -6.10 16.75 19.61
CA THR A 186 -7.18 17.67 20.00
C THR A 186 -8.18 17.87 18.85
N ALA A 187 -7.69 18.04 17.64
CA ALA A 187 -8.52 18.23 16.46
C ALA A 187 -9.30 16.95 16.10
N VAL A 188 -8.67 15.78 16.17
CA VAL A 188 -9.33 14.48 15.95
C VAL A 188 -10.40 14.25 17.02
N LYS A 189 -10.10 14.50 18.29
CA LYS A 189 -11.06 14.39 19.40
C LYS A 189 -12.29 15.30 19.21
N ALA A 190 -12.08 16.53 18.76
CA ALA A 190 -13.16 17.48 18.50
C ALA A 190 -14.12 16.99 17.41
N THR A 191 -13.64 16.21 16.44
CA THR A 191 -14.47 15.64 15.36
C THR A 191 -15.09 14.29 15.70
N ALA A 192 -14.59 13.61 16.73
CA ALA A 192 -14.97 12.24 17.08
C ALA A 192 -16.46 12.12 17.47
N GLY A 193 -17.01 13.11 18.17
CA GLY A 193 -18.43 13.18 18.54
C GLY A 193 -19.39 13.53 17.40
N GLY A 194 -18.85 13.85 16.21
CA GLY A 194 -19.63 14.30 15.05
C GLY A 194 -19.63 13.30 13.91
N LYS A 195 -19.22 13.77 12.72
CA LYS A 195 -19.34 13.01 11.47
C LYS A 195 -18.16 12.07 11.18
N LEU A 196 -17.10 12.05 11.99
CA LEU A 196 -15.88 11.27 11.71
C LEU A 196 -16.20 9.80 11.41
N LEU A 197 -16.85 9.13 12.36
CA LEU A 197 -17.17 7.70 12.21
C LEU A 197 -18.16 7.44 11.07
N GLY A 198 -19.16 8.32 10.91
CA GLY A 198 -20.13 8.23 9.81
C GLY A 198 -19.49 8.39 8.43
N SER A 199 -18.53 9.31 8.29
CA SER A 199 -17.75 9.49 7.07
C SER A 199 -16.90 8.25 6.74
N MET A 200 -16.24 7.67 7.75
CA MET A 200 -15.44 6.44 7.58
C MET A 200 -16.31 5.22 7.22
N LYS A 201 -17.51 5.13 7.79
CA LYS A 201 -18.48 4.06 7.50
C LYS A 201 -19.21 4.23 6.16
N HIS A 202 -19.04 5.36 5.49
CA HIS A 202 -19.81 5.77 4.31
C HIS A 202 -21.33 5.76 4.58
N THR A 203 -21.72 6.28 5.76
CA THR A 203 -23.12 6.35 6.17
C THR A 203 -23.90 7.29 5.25
N ALA A 204 -25.11 6.88 4.85
CA ALA A 204 -25.98 7.69 3.98
C ALA A 204 -26.21 9.11 4.58
N GLY A 205 -26.17 10.13 3.75
CA GLY A 205 -26.30 11.54 4.16
C GLY A 205 -25.03 12.16 4.76
N ILE A 206 -23.93 11.41 4.88
CA ILE A 206 -22.63 11.92 5.34
C ILE A 206 -21.62 11.74 4.21
N SER A 207 -20.78 12.76 3.97
CA SER A 207 -19.72 12.67 2.97
C SER A 207 -18.79 11.49 3.25
N ALA A 208 -18.71 10.56 2.31
CA ALA A 208 -17.84 9.39 2.40
C ALA A 208 -16.36 9.80 2.41
N MET A 209 -15.60 9.26 3.34
CA MET A 209 -14.14 9.46 3.47
C MET A 209 -13.41 8.14 3.66
N PRO A 210 -12.19 8.00 3.09
CA PRO A 210 -11.46 8.98 2.27
C PRO A 210 -12.17 9.25 0.93
N LYS A 211 -12.16 10.51 0.49
CA LYS A 211 -12.86 10.92 -0.73
C LYS A 211 -12.19 10.29 -1.96
N GLY A 212 -12.99 9.68 -2.83
CA GLY A 212 -12.49 9.05 -4.06
C GLY A 212 -11.71 7.76 -3.84
N SER A 213 -11.71 7.21 -2.62
CA SER A 213 -11.06 5.95 -2.26
C SER A 213 -12.07 4.95 -1.68
N ASN A 214 -11.66 3.69 -1.59
CA ASN A 214 -12.45 2.68 -0.92
C ASN A 214 -12.63 3.01 0.57
N LYS A 215 -13.74 2.53 1.14
CA LYS A 215 -13.97 2.55 2.59
C LYS A 215 -12.79 1.87 3.31
N LEU A 216 -12.42 2.37 4.49
CA LEU A 216 -11.50 1.67 5.38
C LEU A 216 -12.03 0.28 5.72
N SER A 217 -11.15 -0.63 6.09
CA SER A 217 -11.59 -1.97 6.53
C SER A 217 -12.49 -1.87 7.77
N ASP A 218 -13.39 -2.80 7.91
CA ASP A 218 -14.29 -2.84 9.07
C ASP A 218 -13.51 -2.96 10.39
N CYS A 219 -12.34 -3.59 10.36
CA CYS A 219 -11.43 -3.66 11.50
C CYS A 219 -10.89 -2.27 11.86
N GLN A 220 -10.38 -1.50 10.91
CA GLN A 220 -9.89 -0.14 11.15
C GLN A 220 -10.99 0.80 11.65
N ILE A 221 -12.18 0.69 11.07
CA ILE A 221 -13.35 1.45 11.54
C ILE A 221 -13.69 1.08 12.98
N ARG A 222 -13.64 -0.22 13.32
CA ARG A 222 -13.88 -0.71 14.68
C ARG A 222 -12.84 -0.21 15.70
N GLN A 223 -11.59 -0.05 15.30
CA GLN A 223 -10.56 0.56 16.16
C GLN A 223 -10.96 2.00 16.55
N VAL A 224 -11.35 2.82 15.57
CA VAL A 224 -11.79 4.21 15.83
C VAL A 224 -13.09 4.24 16.63
N GLU A 225 -14.05 3.36 16.35
CA GLU A 225 -15.30 3.23 17.09
C GLU A 225 -15.07 2.92 18.56
N LYS A 226 -14.22 1.93 18.87
CA LYS A 226 -13.87 1.56 20.26
C LYS A 226 -13.13 2.69 20.98
N TRP A 227 -12.23 3.39 20.29
CA TRP A 227 -11.58 4.56 20.87
C TRP A 227 -12.57 5.66 21.21
N ILE A 228 -13.55 5.94 20.35
CA ILE A 228 -14.63 6.89 20.63
C ILE A 228 -15.47 6.43 21.84
N GLN A 229 -15.88 5.16 21.87
CA GLN A 229 -16.66 4.57 22.96
C GLN A 229 -15.91 4.59 24.30
N SER A 230 -14.58 4.51 24.28
CA SER A 230 -13.76 4.60 25.49
C SER A 230 -13.58 6.05 26.02
N GLY A 231 -14.22 7.04 25.40
CA GLY A 231 -14.14 8.46 25.83
C GLY A 231 -13.01 9.24 25.16
N THR A 232 -12.51 8.73 24.03
CA THR A 232 -11.45 9.41 23.24
C THR A 232 -10.20 9.75 24.05
N PRO A 233 -9.57 8.80 24.78
CA PRO A 233 -8.37 9.10 25.56
C PRO A 233 -7.15 9.38 24.65
N ASN A 234 -6.20 10.19 25.19
CA ASN A 234 -4.90 10.41 24.54
C ASN A 234 -3.89 9.41 25.08
N ASN A 235 -3.93 8.18 24.61
CA ASN A 235 -3.16 7.04 25.11
C ASN A 235 -2.35 6.33 24.01
#